data_03f67723ea0367ac7f2f83d2949c5880
#
_entry.id   03f67723ea0367ac7f2f83d2949c5880
#
_cell.length_a   1.000
_cell.length_b   1.000
_cell.length_c   1.000
_cell.angle_alpha   90.00
_cell.angle_beta   90.00
_cell.angle_gamma   90.00
#
_symmetry.space_group_name_H-M   'P 1'
#
loop_
_entity.id
_entity.type
_entity.pdbx_description
1 polymer ?
#
loop_
_entity_poly.entity_id
_entity_poly.type
_entity_poly.pdbx_seq_one_letter_code
_entity_poly.pdbx_strand_id
1 'polypeptide(L)'
;MKEGYIPKEQRKKILLLCDDIRFTSGIATMAREIVVGTSHVFNWVNVGGAINHPEQGKRLDISDDTNKHADIDDASVFIYPVSGYGDPQFVRQMIELEKPDVLMMFTDPRYWVWLFQIENEIRRKIPMIYLNIWDDYPAPLYNEAYYESCDGLMAISKQTLNINKLVLGDKAKNKVLSYVPHGINEKHFFPIEKTNPKLIEFKNSFFKDKEYDFVLMFNSRNIRRKMTSDALAAFKVFLDKLPKEKADKCAFVLHTQPVDENGTDLYAVRDLLFTDEQSQQIYFSDQKADTNTINLLYNMSDIIILLSSNEGWGLSLTEAMMCGKTIIANVTGGMQDQMRFEDEEGKWINFDAEFCSNHFGTYKKCGEWATPVFPSNVSLQGSVQ
;
A
#
# COMPACT_ATOMS: atom_id res chain seq x y z
N MET A 1 28.25 10.07 -3.11
CA MET A 1 27.31 9.72 -4.21
C MET A 1 26.54 8.49 -3.81
N LYS A 2 25.26 8.42 -4.13
CA LYS A 2 24.45 7.21 -3.87
C LYS A 2 25.02 6.03 -4.67
N GLU A 3 24.87 4.83 -4.10
CA GLU A 3 25.24 3.59 -4.80
C GLU A 3 24.44 3.46 -6.09
N GLY A 4 25.10 3.10 -7.17
CA GLY A 4 24.46 2.99 -8.50
C GLY A 4 24.14 4.32 -9.19
N TYR A 5 24.64 5.45 -8.70
CA TYR A 5 24.40 6.75 -9.33
C TYR A 5 24.83 6.79 -10.80
N ILE A 6 23.93 7.26 -11.64
CA ILE A 6 24.13 7.48 -13.08
C ILE A 6 23.98 8.98 -13.37
N PRO A 7 24.89 9.64 -14.11
CA PRO A 7 24.72 11.03 -14.54
C PRO A 7 23.41 11.23 -15.32
N LYS A 8 22.73 12.36 -15.10
CA LYS A 8 21.40 12.67 -15.67
C LYS A 8 21.28 12.38 -17.17
N GLU A 9 22.31 12.72 -17.94
CA GLU A 9 22.34 12.59 -19.41
C GLU A 9 22.43 11.12 -19.87
N GLN A 10 22.84 10.21 -18.99
CA GLN A 10 23.01 8.79 -19.26
C GLN A 10 21.83 7.95 -18.70
N ARG A 11 20.95 8.56 -17.90
CA ARG A 11 19.82 7.87 -17.30
C ARG A 11 18.77 7.49 -18.34
N LYS A 12 18.26 6.30 -18.22
CA LYS A 12 17.05 5.89 -18.95
C LYS A 12 15.86 6.70 -18.46
N LYS A 13 14.97 7.10 -19.37
CA LYS A 13 13.77 7.86 -19.08
C LYS A 13 12.57 6.92 -19.02
N ILE A 14 11.82 6.99 -17.93
CA ILE A 14 10.62 6.19 -17.70
C ILE A 14 9.39 7.10 -17.82
N LEU A 15 8.44 6.72 -18.69
CA LEU A 15 7.10 7.29 -18.75
C LEU A 15 6.19 6.47 -17.83
N LEU A 16 5.87 7.03 -16.67
CA LEU A 16 5.06 6.38 -15.63
C LEU A 16 3.60 6.81 -15.73
N LEU A 17 2.72 5.86 -16.00
CA LEU A 17 1.28 6.04 -15.97
C LEU A 17 0.74 5.54 -14.63
N CYS A 18 0.27 6.45 -13.78
CA CYS A 18 -0.35 6.15 -12.47
C CYS A 18 -1.11 7.38 -11.96
N ASP A 19 -1.51 7.37 -10.69
CA ASP A 19 -1.99 8.57 -10.01
C ASP A 19 -0.93 9.69 -10.07
N ASP A 20 -1.37 10.94 -9.98
CA ASP A 20 -0.40 12.04 -9.79
C ASP A 20 0.37 11.81 -8.49
N ILE A 21 1.69 11.69 -8.63
CA ILE A 21 2.59 11.34 -7.50
C ILE A 21 2.62 12.37 -6.36
N ARG A 22 1.99 13.53 -6.53
CA ARG A 22 1.81 14.54 -5.46
C ARG A 22 0.61 14.25 -4.57
N PHE A 23 -0.27 13.33 -4.96
CA PHE A 23 -1.46 12.99 -4.18
C PHE A 23 -1.15 12.06 -3.01
N THR A 24 -2.17 11.80 -2.19
CA THR A 24 -2.06 11.04 -0.95
C THR A 24 -2.68 9.64 -1.04
N SER A 25 -3.04 9.16 -2.25
CA SER A 25 -3.45 7.76 -2.42
C SER A 25 -2.27 6.81 -2.17
N GLY A 26 -2.55 5.55 -1.84
CA GLY A 26 -1.50 4.54 -1.68
C GLY A 26 -0.66 4.37 -2.96
N ILE A 27 -1.30 4.43 -4.14
CA ILE A 27 -0.62 4.37 -5.45
C ILE A 27 0.29 5.59 -5.63
N ALA A 28 -0.22 6.81 -5.42
CA ALA A 28 0.57 8.04 -5.57
C ALA A 28 1.76 8.07 -4.60
N THR A 29 1.53 7.67 -3.35
CA THR A 29 2.58 7.61 -2.32
C THR A 29 3.69 6.64 -2.74
N MET A 30 3.35 5.44 -3.14
CA MET A 30 4.34 4.45 -3.56
C MET A 30 5.03 4.81 -4.87
N ALA A 31 4.30 5.38 -5.84
CA ALA A 31 4.89 5.89 -7.06
C ALA A 31 5.91 7.00 -6.77
N ARG A 32 5.59 7.91 -5.86
CA ARG A 32 6.52 8.97 -5.40
C ARG A 32 7.77 8.38 -4.75
N GLU A 33 7.62 7.40 -3.85
CA GLU A 33 8.77 6.74 -3.20
C GLU A 33 9.67 6.02 -4.22
N ILE A 34 9.09 5.37 -5.24
CA ILE A 34 9.83 4.76 -6.34
C ILE A 34 10.59 5.84 -7.14
N VAL A 35 9.92 6.91 -7.52
CA VAL A 35 10.53 8.02 -8.29
C VAL A 35 11.65 8.67 -7.49
N VAL A 36 11.41 9.05 -6.25
CA VAL A 36 12.42 9.67 -5.37
C VAL A 36 13.58 8.71 -5.11
N GLY A 37 13.27 7.46 -4.76
CA GLY A 37 14.26 6.43 -4.44
C GLY A 37 15.18 6.05 -5.62
N THR A 38 14.73 6.26 -6.85
CA THR A 38 15.45 5.85 -8.07
C THR A 38 15.82 7.01 -8.99
N SER A 39 15.57 8.25 -8.60
CA SER A 39 15.89 9.45 -9.40
C SER A 39 17.39 9.66 -9.66
N HIS A 40 18.27 8.98 -8.90
CA HIS A 40 19.71 8.93 -9.14
C HIS A 40 20.10 7.92 -10.23
N VAL A 41 19.17 7.09 -10.72
CA VAL A 41 19.37 6.05 -11.74
C VAL A 41 18.51 6.29 -12.98
N PHE A 42 17.32 6.89 -12.82
CA PHE A 42 16.34 7.12 -13.88
C PHE A 42 15.89 8.57 -13.94
N ASN A 43 15.55 9.02 -15.16
CA ASN A 43 14.76 10.22 -15.38
C ASN A 43 13.28 9.84 -15.47
N TRP A 44 12.38 10.63 -14.89
CA TRP A 44 10.99 10.28 -14.76
C TRP A 44 10.07 11.29 -15.42
N VAL A 45 9.05 10.77 -16.09
CA VAL A 45 7.88 11.54 -16.57
C VAL A 45 6.63 10.85 -16.09
N ASN A 46 5.89 11.46 -15.20
CA ASN A 46 4.62 10.94 -14.70
C ASN A 46 3.45 11.49 -15.49
N VAL A 47 2.64 10.63 -16.07
CA VAL A 47 1.29 10.95 -16.51
C VAL A 47 0.40 10.79 -15.28
N GLY A 48 0.17 11.91 -14.59
CA GLY A 48 -0.47 11.97 -13.29
C GLY A 48 -2.00 11.97 -13.40
N GLY A 49 -2.62 10.81 -13.20
CA GLY A 49 -4.06 10.64 -13.32
C GLY A 49 -4.84 11.06 -12.08
N ALA A 50 -6.06 11.56 -12.33
CA ALA A 50 -7.12 11.76 -11.33
C ALA A 50 -8.48 11.80 -12.04
N ILE A 51 -9.58 11.58 -11.29
CA ILE A 51 -10.94 11.60 -11.88
C ILE A 51 -11.20 12.91 -12.62
N ASN A 52 -10.94 14.06 -11.95
CA ASN A 52 -10.99 15.40 -12.54
C ASN A 52 -9.75 16.16 -12.07
N HIS A 53 -8.72 16.25 -12.91
CA HIS A 53 -7.48 16.89 -12.49
C HIS A 53 -7.53 18.41 -12.65
N PRO A 54 -7.34 19.21 -11.57
CA PRO A 54 -7.45 20.66 -11.62
C PRO A 54 -6.35 21.33 -12.46
N GLU A 55 -5.26 20.65 -12.71
CA GLU A 55 -4.10 21.15 -13.45
C GLU A 55 -3.90 20.45 -14.79
N GLN A 56 -4.95 19.82 -15.32
CA GLN A 56 -4.90 19.15 -16.63
C GLN A 56 -4.32 20.06 -17.72
N GLY A 57 -3.44 19.51 -18.55
CA GLY A 57 -2.81 20.21 -19.66
C GLY A 57 -1.56 21.02 -19.29
N LYS A 58 -1.17 21.06 -18.02
CA LYS A 58 0.10 21.64 -17.59
C LYS A 58 1.25 20.63 -17.76
N ARG A 59 2.46 21.16 -17.83
CA ARG A 59 3.71 20.41 -17.61
C ARG A 59 4.38 20.97 -16.36
N LEU A 60 4.57 20.15 -15.38
CA LEU A 60 5.09 20.58 -14.08
C LEU A 60 6.48 19.95 -13.87
N ASP A 61 7.43 20.78 -13.52
CA ASP A 61 8.78 20.35 -13.14
C ASP A 61 8.84 20.27 -11.61
N ILE A 62 9.10 19.08 -11.11
CA ILE A 62 9.27 18.82 -9.67
C ILE A 62 10.68 18.31 -9.33
N SER A 63 11.63 18.55 -10.23
CA SER A 63 13.02 18.10 -10.06
C SER A 63 13.66 18.67 -8.79
N ASP A 64 13.45 19.95 -8.48
CA ASP A 64 13.99 20.59 -7.28
C ASP A 64 13.43 20.00 -5.98
N ASP A 65 12.15 19.68 -5.95
CA ASP A 65 11.53 19.01 -4.81
C ASP A 65 12.05 17.58 -4.66
N THR A 66 12.18 16.87 -5.78
CA THR A 66 12.77 15.53 -5.82
C THR A 66 14.23 15.54 -5.34
N ASN A 67 15.04 16.54 -5.74
CA ASN A 67 16.41 16.68 -5.30
C ASN A 67 16.53 16.73 -3.77
N LYS A 68 15.67 17.52 -3.11
CA LYS A 68 15.65 17.64 -1.65
C LYS A 68 15.33 16.33 -0.95
N HIS A 69 14.34 15.59 -1.47
CA HIS A 69 13.92 14.33 -0.87
C HIS A 69 14.89 13.18 -1.18
N ALA A 70 15.45 13.17 -2.38
CA ALA A 70 16.40 12.16 -2.84
C ALA A 70 17.85 12.40 -2.40
N ASP A 71 18.16 13.57 -1.88
CA ASP A 71 19.53 13.99 -1.52
C ASP A 71 20.50 13.90 -2.71
N ILE A 72 20.07 14.49 -3.84
CA ILE A 72 20.84 14.65 -5.09
C ILE A 72 20.60 16.06 -5.62
N ASP A 73 21.31 16.48 -6.67
CA ASP A 73 21.21 17.83 -7.27
C ASP A 73 20.83 17.84 -8.75
N ASP A 74 20.68 16.66 -9.36
CA ASP A 74 20.47 16.51 -10.79
C ASP A 74 19.27 15.63 -11.18
N ALA A 75 18.26 15.52 -10.31
CA ALA A 75 17.02 14.82 -10.66
C ALA A 75 16.36 15.44 -11.92
N SER A 76 15.62 14.61 -12.65
CA SER A 76 14.79 15.03 -13.77
C SER A 76 13.43 14.36 -13.65
N VAL A 77 12.47 15.10 -13.10
CA VAL A 77 11.12 14.59 -12.82
C VAL A 77 10.07 15.60 -13.28
N PHE A 78 9.22 15.17 -14.21
CA PHE A 78 8.16 15.98 -14.77
C PHE A 78 6.80 15.29 -14.57
N ILE A 79 5.75 16.09 -14.38
CA ILE A 79 4.37 15.59 -14.29
C ILE A 79 3.54 16.23 -15.41
N TYR A 80 2.75 15.41 -16.07
CA TYR A 80 1.67 15.83 -16.97
C TYR A 80 0.33 15.40 -16.35
N PRO A 81 -0.35 16.33 -15.65
CA PRO A 81 -1.64 16.04 -15.05
C PRO A 81 -2.70 15.76 -16.11
N VAL A 82 -3.48 14.68 -15.92
CA VAL A 82 -4.56 14.28 -16.81
C VAL A 82 -5.82 13.92 -16.04
N SER A 83 -6.98 14.19 -16.61
CA SER A 83 -8.24 13.64 -16.11
C SER A 83 -8.40 12.21 -16.60
N GLY A 84 -8.79 11.29 -15.70
CA GLY A 84 -8.68 9.86 -15.95
C GLY A 84 -7.21 9.41 -15.89
N TYR A 85 -6.83 8.52 -16.80
CA TYR A 85 -5.46 7.98 -16.90
C TYR A 85 -4.85 8.15 -18.31
N GLY A 86 -5.34 9.18 -19.05
CA GLY A 86 -4.91 9.46 -20.41
C GLY A 86 -5.73 8.72 -21.48
N ASP A 87 -5.29 8.84 -22.71
CA ASP A 87 -5.89 8.25 -23.91
C ASP A 87 -4.82 7.91 -24.95
N PRO A 88 -5.17 7.18 -26.04
CA PRO A 88 -4.21 6.77 -27.07
C PRO A 88 -3.48 7.94 -27.74
N GLN A 89 -4.17 9.06 -27.99
CA GLN A 89 -3.57 10.21 -28.64
C GLN A 89 -2.55 10.89 -27.74
N PHE A 90 -2.93 11.05 -26.47
CA PHE A 90 -2.05 11.67 -25.48
C PHE A 90 -0.76 10.86 -25.27
N VAL A 91 -0.85 9.53 -25.14
CA VAL A 91 0.34 8.68 -24.95
C VAL A 91 1.24 8.72 -26.16
N ARG A 92 0.69 8.72 -27.40
CA ARG A 92 1.52 8.92 -28.62
C ARG A 92 2.28 10.24 -28.59
N GLN A 93 1.60 11.33 -28.19
CA GLN A 93 2.24 12.64 -28.04
C GLN A 93 3.35 12.61 -26.99
N MET A 94 3.13 11.97 -25.84
CA MET A 94 4.15 11.85 -24.79
C MET A 94 5.36 11.05 -25.24
N ILE A 95 5.18 9.96 -25.97
CA ILE A 95 6.28 9.17 -26.53
C ILE A 95 7.12 9.99 -27.51
N GLU A 96 6.49 10.76 -28.40
CA GLU A 96 7.20 11.60 -29.37
C GLU A 96 7.90 12.79 -28.71
N LEU A 97 7.25 13.42 -27.71
CA LEU A 97 7.76 14.61 -27.02
C LEU A 97 8.89 14.27 -26.05
N GLU A 98 8.65 13.33 -25.18
CA GLU A 98 9.54 13.01 -24.07
C GLU A 98 10.56 11.93 -24.41
N LYS A 99 10.34 11.15 -25.48
CA LYS A 99 11.21 10.08 -25.96
C LYS A 99 11.65 9.13 -24.83
N PRO A 100 10.70 8.51 -24.10
CA PRO A 100 11.04 7.62 -23.02
C PRO A 100 11.68 6.33 -23.55
N ASP A 101 12.49 5.69 -22.71
CA ASP A 101 13.06 4.37 -22.97
C ASP A 101 12.12 3.23 -22.55
N VAL A 102 11.18 3.50 -21.62
CA VAL A 102 10.25 2.52 -21.04
C VAL A 102 8.93 3.20 -20.74
N LEU A 103 7.81 2.51 -21.00
CA LEU A 103 6.52 2.85 -20.49
C LEU A 103 6.18 1.92 -19.29
N MET A 104 5.92 2.51 -18.14
CA MET A 104 5.58 1.80 -16.91
C MET A 104 4.18 2.16 -16.47
N MET A 105 3.38 1.16 -16.08
CA MET A 105 2.03 1.33 -15.52
C MET A 105 2.02 0.91 -14.06
N PHE A 106 1.25 1.62 -13.24
CA PHE A 106 1.08 1.30 -11.83
C PHE A 106 -0.30 1.74 -11.33
N THR A 107 -1.26 0.87 -11.35
CA THR A 107 -2.60 0.84 -10.71
C THR A 107 -3.41 -0.32 -11.33
N ASP A 108 -4.74 -0.31 -11.22
CA ASP A 108 -5.62 -1.34 -11.80
C ASP A 108 -5.53 -1.34 -13.33
N PRO A 109 -5.27 -2.49 -13.98
CA PRO A 109 -5.07 -2.55 -15.43
C PRO A 109 -6.31 -2.16 -16.23
N ARG A 110 -7.49 -2.24 -15.65
CA ARG A 110 -8.76 -1.88 -16.30
C ARG A 110 -8.85 -0.40 -16.71
N TYR A 111 -8.05 0.47 -16.09
CA TYR A 111 -7.97 1.88 -16.49
C TYR A 111 -7.27 2.09 -17.84
N TRP A 112 -6.51 1.09 -18.33
CA TRP A 112 -5.73 1.19 -19.57
C TRP A 112 -6.14 0.20 -20.66
N VAL A 113 -7.40 -0.21 -20.70
CA VAL A 113 -7.91 -1.07 -21.79
C VAL A 113 -7.56 -0.49 -23.16
N TRP A 114 -7.71 0.82 -23.31
CA TRP A 114 -7.32 1.55 -24.51
C TRP A 114 -5.81 1.45 -24.85
N LEU A 115 -4.94 1.39 -23.85
CA LEU A 115 -3.48 1.24 -24.05
C LEU A 115 -3.15 -0.18 -24.54
N PHE A 116 -3.77 -1.19 -23.95
CA PHE A 116 -3.58 -2.59 -24.36
C PHE A 116 -4.10 -2.85 -25.77
N GLN A 117 -5.10 -2.10 -26.24
CA GLN A 117 -5.57 -2.18 -27.63
C GLN A 117 -4.54 -1.66 -28.65
N ILE A 118 -3.61 -0.80 -28.25
CA ILE A 118 -2.55 -0.27 -29.10
C ILE A 118 -1.15 -0.78 -28.70
N GLU A 119 -1.07 -1.82 -27.89
CA GLU A 119 0.19 -2.32 -27.32
C GLU A 119 1.24 -2.64 -28.41
N ASN A 120 0.82 -3.23 -29.50
CA ASN A 120 1.69 -3.56 -30.63
C ASN A 120 2.37 -2.34 -31.27
N GLU A 121 1.70 -1.19 -31.27
CA GLU A 121 2.26 0.07 -31.74
C GLU A 121 3.33 0.59 -30.77
N ILE A 122 3.02 0.55 -29.48
CA ILE A 122 3.90 1.05 -28.41
C ILE A 122 5.15 0.18 -28.30
N ARG A 123 4.97 -1.14 -28.20
CA ARG A 123 6.07 -2.11 -27.99
C ARG A 123 7.06 -2.21 -29.17
N ARG A 124 6.68 -1.74 -30.34
CA ARG A 124 7.64 -1.56 -31.45
C ARG A 124 8.62 -0.43 -31.20
N LYS A 125 8.30 0.53 -30.32
CA LYS A 125 9.13 1.69 -30.00
C LYS A 125 9.82 1.53 -28.66
N ILE A 126 9.10 1.15 -27.61
CA ILE A 126 9.57 1.03 -26.24
C ILE A 126 8.90 -0.15 -25.52
N PRO A 127 9.58 -0.83 -24.61
CA PRO A 127 8.96 -1.88 -23.78
C PRO A 127 7.90 -1.32 -22.84
N MET A 128 6.90 -2.16 -22.55
CA MET A 128 5.84 -1.91 -21.59
C MET A 128 6.05 -2.77 -20.34
N ILE A 129 6.07 -2.13 -19.16
CA ILE A 129 6.22 -2.79 -17.86
C ILE A 129 5.02 -2.45 -16.99
N TYR A 130 4.51 -3.44 -16.28
CA TYR A 130 3.39 -3.24 -15.37
C TYR A 130 3.78 -3.63 -13.94
N LEU A 131 3.70 -2.67 -13.00
CA LEU A 131 3.77 -2.94 -11.57
C LEU A 131 2.38 -3.35 -11.08
N ASN A 132 2.18 -4.65 -10.98
CA ASN A 132 0.89 -5.27 -10.68
C ASN A 132 0.63 -5.27 -9.16
N ILE A 133 -0.59 -4.86 -8.80
CA ILE A 133 -1.09 -4.75 -7.43
C ILE A 133 -2.21 -5.73 -7.11
N TRP A 134 -2.54 -6.66 -8.02
CA TRP A 134 -3.68 -7.54 -7.86
C TRP A 134 -3.56 -8.43 -6.63
N ASP A 135 -4.59 -8.45 -5.81
CA ASP A 135 -4.59 -9.07 -4.49
C ASP A 135 -5.68 -10.12 -4.26
N ASP A 136 -6.54 -10.36 -5.28
CA ASP A 136 -7.70 -11.22 -5.16
C ASP A 136 -7.51 -12.60 -5.80
N TYR A 137 -8.10 -13.61 -5.16
CA TYR A 137 -8.38 -14.91 -5.75
C TYR A 137 -9.89 -15.10 -5.96
N PRO A 138 -10.33 -15.89 -6.95
CA PRO A 138 -9.52 -16.67 -7.90
C PRO A 138 -8.70 -15.79 -8.84
N ALA A 139 -7.61 -16.33 -9.41
CA ALA A 139 -6.74 -15.60 -10.33
C ALA A 139 -7.56 -15.00 -11.49
N PRO A 140 -7.33 -13.71 -11.81
CA PRO A 140 -8.15 -12.98 -12.77
C PRO A 140 -7.79 -13.37 -14.21
N LEU A 141 -8.20 -14.54 -14.68
CA LEU A 141 -7.88 -15.05 -16.02
C LEU A 141 -8.33 -14.08 -17.13
N TYR A 142 -9.32 -13.26 -16.87
CA TYR A 142 -9.77 -12.21 -17.77
C TYR A 142 -8.74 -11.06 -17.96
N ASN A 143 -7.73 -10.98 -17.10
CA ASN A 143 -6.61 -10.05 -17.26
C ASN A 143 -5.49 -10.62 -18.15
N GLU A 144 -5.61 -11.84 -18.68
CA GLU A 144 -4.54 -12.46 -19.47
C GLU A 144 -4.06 -11.57 -20.61
N ALA A 145 -4.98 -10.99 -21.37
CA ALA A 145 -4.66 -10.10 -22.49
C ALA A 145 -3.85 -8.86 -22.04
N TYR A 146 -4.14 -8.32 -20.86
CA TYR A 146 -3.40 -7.17 -20.31
C TYR A 146 -1.99 -7.56 -19.90
N TYR A 147 -1.84 -8.70 -19.22
CA TYR A 147 -0.53 -9.18 -18.77
C TYR A 147 0.32 -9.63 -19.96
N GLU A 148 -0.29 -10.25 -20.96
CA GLU A 148 0.39 -10.64 -22.20
C GLU A 148 0.88 -9.42 -23.01
N SER A 149 0.18 -8.31 -22.96
CA SER A 149 0.55 -7.04 -23.59
C SER A 149 1.79 -6.38 -23.00
N CYS A 150 2.27 -6.82 -21.83
CA CYS A 150 3.45 -6.29 -21.19
C CYS A 150 4.70 -7.14 -21.47
N ASP A 151 5.87 -6.52 -21.59
CA ASP A 151 7.16 -7.20 -21.71
C ASP A 151 7.66 -7.71 -20.35
N GLY A 152 7.29 -6.98 -19.28
CA GLY A 152 7.59 -7.36 -17.90
C GLY A 152 6.46 -7.04 -16.93
N LEU A 153 6.31 -7.90 -15.91
CA LEU A 153 5.41 -7.67 -14.80
C LEU A 153 6.20 -7.71 -13.49
N MET A 154 6.15 -6.61 -12.78
CA MET A 154 6.63 -6.52 -11.41
C MET A 154 5.46 -6.75 -10.47
N ALA A 155 5.65 -7.55 -9.44
CA ALA A 155 4.61 -7.90 -8.48
C ALA A 155 4.95 -7.34 -7.11
N ILE A 156 4.01 -6.65 -6.48
CA ILE A 156 4.20 -6.04 -5.16
C ILE A 156 4.23 -7.06 -4.02
N SER A 157 3.69 -8.26 -4.25
CA SER A 157 3.68 -9.35 -3.27
C SER A 157 3.97 -10.69 -3.94
N LYS A 158 4.34 -11.69 -3.13
CA LYS A 158 4.52 -13.07 -3.61
C LYS A 158 3.22 -13.64 -4.17
N GLN A 159 2.08 -13.31 -3.55
CA GLN A 159 0.77 -13.67 -4.06
C GLN A 159 0.53 -13.05 -5.45
N THR A 160 0.83 -11.77 -5.64
CA THR A 160 0.69 -11.11 -6.94
C THR A 160 1.61 -11.73 -8.00
N LEU A 161 2.85 -12.09 -7.62
CA LEU A 161 3.77 -12.80 -8.52
C LEU A 161 3.20 -14.16 -8.95
N ASN A 162 2.59 -14.88 -8.02
CA ASN A 162 1.94 -16.15 -8.31
C ASN A 162 0.71 -15.97 -9.23
N ILE A 163 -0.10 -14.95 -8.97
CA ILE A 163 -1.23 -14.57 -9.83
C ILE A 163 -0.75 -14.28 -11.25
N ASN A 164 0.35 -13.52 -11.43
CA ASN A 164 0.92 -13.27 -12.74
C ASN A 164 1.26 -14.57 -13.49
N LYS A 165 1.85 -15.54 -12.79
CA LYS A 165 2.18 -16.86 -13.37
C LYS A 165 0.93 -17.65 -13.73
N LEU A 166 -0.07 -17.68 -12.86
CA LEU A 166 -1.33 -18.41 -13.08
C LEU A 166 -2.10 -17.84 -14.27
N VAL A 167 -2.20 -16.52 -14.36
CA VAL A 167 -2.93 -15.84 -15.44
C VAL A 167 -2.24 -16.03 -16.78
N LEU A 168 -0.90 -15.94 -16.83
CA LEU A 168 -0.14 -16.11 -18.07
C LEU A 168 0.03 -17.57 -18.50
N GLY A 169 -0.07 -18.54 -17.56
CA GLY A 169 0.18 -19.94 -17.86
C GLY A 169 1.55 -20.15 -18.53
N ASP A 170 1.59 -20.90 -19.64
CA ASP A 170 2.82 -21.15 -20.38
C ASP A 170 3.50 -19.88 -20.96
N LYS A 171 2.72 -18.82 -21.19
CA LYS A 171 3.24 -17.55 -21.70
C LYS A 171 4.18 -16.84 -20.70
N ALA A 172 4.07 -17.17 -19.41
CA ALA A 172 4.93 -16.63 -18.34
C ALA A 172 6.42 -16.86 -18.63
N LYS A 173 6.77 -17.94 -19.33
CA LYS A 173 8.17 -18.28 -19.71
C LYS A 173 8.82 -17.24 -20.62
N ASN A 174 8.02 -16.46 -21.32
CA ASN A 174 8.48 -15.44 -22.29
C ASN A 174 8.39 -14.02 -21.72
N LYS A 175 8.16 -13.85 -20.41
CA LYS A 175 8.01 -12.57 -19.73
C LYS A 175 9.05 -12.38 -18.65
N VAL A 176 9.45 -11.14 -18.42
CA VAL A 176 10.24 -10.77 -17.24
C VAL A 176 9.27 -10.67 -16.06
N LEU A 177 9.35 -11.59 -15.13
CA LEU A 177 8.54 -11.59 -13.90
C LEU A 177 9.46 -11.33 -12.72
N SER A 178 9.11 -10.32 -11.91
CA SER A 178 9.90 -9.96 -10.73
C SER A 178 9.03 -9.65 -9.52
N TYR A 179 9.57 -9.96 -8.34
CA TYR A 179 9.01 -9.56 -7.06
C TYR A 179 9.64 -8.22 -6.65
N VAL A 180 8.80 -7.20 -6.51
CA VAL A 180 9.22 -5.84 -6.14
C VAL A 180 8.29 -5.35 -5.03
N PRO A 181 8.55 -5.74 -3.77
CA PRO A 181 7.72 -5.36 -2.63
C PRO A 181 7.77 -3.84 -2.40
N HIS A 182 6.72 -3.33 -1.77
CA HIS A 182 6.73 -1.94 -1.34
C HIS A 182 7.74 -1.71 -0.21
N GLY A 183 8.36 -0.54 -0.23
CA GLY A 183 9.20 -0.01 0.84
C GLY A 183 8.59 1.27 1.42
N ILE A 184 9.09 1.68 2.58
CA ILE A 184 8.70 2.91 3.26
C ILE A 184 9.95 3.72 3.56
N ASN A 185 9.84 5.03 3.44
CA ASN A 185 10.93 5.94 3.71
C ASN A 185 11.19 6.04 5.22
N GLU A 186 12.39 5.64 5.65
CA GLU A 186 12.82 5.68 7.05
C GLU A 186 12.87 7.08 7.65
N LYS A 187 12.92 8.13 6.83
CA LYS A 187 12.86 9.52 7.28
C LYS A 187 11.47 9.94 7.73
N HIS A 188 10.45 9.21 7.29
CA HIS A 188 9.05 9.49 7.58
C HIS A 188 8.51 8.67 8.75
N PHE A 189 8.91 7.41 8.83
CA PHE A 189 8.45 6.46 9.84
C PHE A 189 9.66 5.87 10.57
N PHE A 190 9.74 6.13 11.86
CA PHE A 190 10.87 5.71 12.70
C PHE A 190 10.41 5.63 14.17
N PRO A 191 11.10 4.81 15.00
CA PRO A 191 10.79 4.72 16.40
C PRO A 191 11.08 6.04 17.14
N ILE A 192 10.17 6.43 18.02
CA ILE A 192 10.33 7.58 18.93
C ILE A 192 10.33 7.03 20.35
N GLU A 193 11.34 7.40 21.13
CA GLU A 193 11.45 7.00 22.54
C GLU A 193 10.23 7.45 23.35
N LYS A 194 9.72 6.57 24.22
CA LYS A 194 8.55 6.85 25.06
C LYS A 194 8.72 8.07 25.97
N THR A 195 9.96 8.45 26.26
CA THR A 195 10.34 9.63 27.05
C THR A 195 10.41 10.92 26.24
N ASN A 196 10.22 10.86 24.93
CA ASN A 196 10.30 12.04 24.07
C ASN A 196 9.19 13.04 24.42
N PRO A 197 9.52 14.31 24.75
CA PRO A 197 8.53 15.30 25.18
C PRO A 197 7.41 15.54 24.16
N LYS A 198 7.73 15.54 22.87
CA LYS A 198 6.73 15.73 21.80
C LYS A 198 5.74 14.58 21.73
N LEU A 199 6.20 13.33 21.92
CA LEU A 199 5.32 12.16 21.96
C LEU A 199 4.42 12.19 23.19
N ILE A 200 4.96 12.57 24.35
CA ILE A 200 4.21 12.69 25.61
C ILE A 200 3.13 13.77 25.47
N GLU A 201 3.51 14.95 25.00
CA GLU A 201 2.57 16.05 24.77
C GLU A 201 1.45 15.66 23.78
N PHE A 202 1.82 15.02 22.67
CA PHE A 202 0.87 14.51 21.68
C PHE A 202 -0.10 13.50 22.29
N LYS A 203 0.41 12.51 23.03
CA LYS A 203 -0.41 11.48 23.71
C LYS A 203 -1.37 12.09 24.72
N ASN A 204 -0.90 13.01 25.56
CA ASN A 204 -1.71 13.69 26.57
C ASN A 204 -2.83 14.52 25.91
N SER A 205 -2.50 15.30 24.90
CA SER A 205 -3.46 16.09 24.14
C SER A 205 -4.51 15.20 23.45
N PHE A 206 -4.05 14.11 22.80
CA PHE A 206 -4.93 13.19 22.06
C PHE A 206 -5.94 12.50 22.99
N PHE A 207 -5.50 12.01 24.15
CA PHE A 207 -6.32 11.32 25.11
C PHE A 207 -6.96 12.24 26.19
N LYS A 208 -6.77 13.56 26.07
CA LYS A 208 -7.27 14.55 27.05
C LYS A 208 -6.85 14.19 28.48
N ASP A 209 -5.54 13.97 28.64
CA ASP A 209 -4.88 13.59 29.90
C ASP A 209 -5.35 12.26 30.53
N LYS A 210 -6.14 11.42 29.79
CA LYS A 210 -6.39 10.05 30.20
C LYS A 210 -5.15 9.19 29.96
N GLU A 211 -4.83 8.36 30.93
CA GLU A 211 -3.69 7.43 30.85
C GLU A 211 -4.15 6.04 30.46
N TYR A 212 -3.53 5.48 29.43
CA TYR A 212 -3.73 4.11 28.96
C TYR A 212 -2.41 3.34 28.97
N ASP A 213 -2.46 2.11 29.47
CA ASP A 213 -1.32 1.18 29.52
C ASP A 213 -1.18 0.40 28.22
N PHE A 214 -2.28 0.28 27.46
CA PHE A 214 -2.31 -0.43 26.17
C PHE A 214 -3.14 0.35 25.16
N VAL A 215 -2.56 0.57 23.98
CA VAL A 215 -3.21 1.28 22.88
C VAL A 215 -3.15 0.42 21.62
N LEU A 216 -4.31 -0.08 21.19
CA LEU A 216 -4.49 -0.69 19.88
C LEU A 216 -4.71 0.42 18.84
N MET A 217 -4.20 0.25 17.61
CA MET A 217 -4.44 1.21 16.53
C MET A 217 -4.86 0.51 15.24
N PHE A 218 -5.76 1.14 14.51
CA PHE A 218 -6.14 0.83 13.14
C PHE A 218 -5.88 2.07 12.28
N ASN A 219 -5.24 1.89 11.11
CA ASN A 219 -5.02 2.97 10.15
C ASN A 219 -5.35 2.48 8.74
N SER A 220 -6.54 2.80 8.26
CA SER A 220 -6.96 2.56 6.87
C SER A 220 -8.28 3.28 6.58
N ARG A 221 -8.65 3.42 5.29
CA ARG A 221 -9.98 3.87 4.91
C ARG A 221 -11.05 2.88 5.39
N ASN A 222 -12.17 3.39 5.90
CA ASN A 222 -13.31 2.57 6.30
C ASN A 222 -14.09 2.09 5.06
N ILE A 223 -13.61 1.02 4.45
CA ILE A 223 -14.31 0.30 3.37
C ILE A 223 -14.48 -1.15 3.75
N ARG A 224 -15.52 -1.82 3.20
CA ARG A 224 -15.95 -3.16 3.64
C ARG A 224 -14.82 -4.17 3.76
N ARG A 225 -13.94 -4.26 2.75
CA ARG A 225 -12.82 -5.22 2.76
C ARG A 225 -11.80 -4.99 3.88
N LYS A 226 -11.79 -3.82 4.52
CA LYS A 226 -10.87 -3.52 5.63
C LYS A 226 -11.31 -4.10 6.97
N MET A 227 -12.54 -4.63 7.05
CA MET A 227 -13.07 -5.35 8.21
C MET A 227 -12.94 -4.56 9.51
N THR A 228 -13.19 -3.23 9.45
CA THR A 228 -13.00 -2.33 10.61
C THR A 228 -13.97 -2.65 11.74
N SER A 229 -15.21 -3.05 11.41
CA SER A 229 -16.19 -3.49 12.37
C SER A 229 -15.77 -4.75 13.14
N ASP A 230 -15.08 -5.68 12.44
CA ASP A 230 -14.55 -6.90 13.06
C ASP A 230 -13.39 -6.58 14.02
N ALA A 231 -12.57 -5.56 13.69
CA ALA A 231 -11.54 -5.08 14.61
C ALA A 231 -12.15 -4.47 15.89
N LEU A 232 -13.26 -3.72 15.78
CA LEU A 232 -14.02 -3.23 16.94
C LEU A 232 -14.60 -4.39 17.76
N ALA A 233 -15.20 -5.38 17.10
CA ALA A 233 -15.74 -6.56 17.79
C ALA A 233 -14.64 -7.37 18.49
N ALA A 234 -13.47 -7.53 17.86
CA ALA A 234 -12.32 -8.19 18.46
C ALA A 234 -11.82 -7.43 19.71
N PHE A 235 -11.76 -6.10 19.64
CA PHE A 235 -11.38 -5.27 20.78
C PHE A 235 -12.40 -5.38 21.93
N LYS A 236 -13.71 -5.43 21.63
CA LYS A 236 -14.76 -5.69 22.65
C LYS A 236 -14.54 -7.02 23.36
N VAL A 237 -14.32 -8.10 22.58
CA VAL A 237 -14.05 -9.43 23.16
C VAL A 237 -12.76 -9.43 24.00
N PHE A 238 -11.76 -8.67 23.60
CA PHE A 238 -10.53 -8.50 24.37
C PHE A 238 -10.79 -7.81 25.71
N LEU A 239 -11.52 -6.69 25.73
CA LEU A 239 -11.89 -6.00 26.97
C LEU A 239 -12.68 -6.90 27.92
N ASP A 240 -13.65 -7.67 27.40
CA ASP A 240 -14.50 -8.55 28.18
C ASP A 240 -13.76 -9.73 28.87
N LYS A 241 -12.59 -10.08 28.33
CA LYS A 241 -11.72 -11.12 28.91
C LYS A 241 -10.76 -10.60 29.96
N LEU A 242 -10.63 -9.28 30.11
CA LEU A 242 -9.75 -8.67 31.09
C LEU A 242 -10.48 -8.36 32.39
N PRO A 243 -9.78 -8.38 33.56
CA PRO A 243 -10.28 -7.73 34.76
C PRO A 243 -10.57 -6.24 34.47
N LYS A 244 -11.62 -5.71 35.10
CA LYS A 244 -12.11 -4.34 34.83
C LYS A 244 -11.00 -3.29 34.95
N GLU A 245 -10.17 -3.36 35.98
CA GLU A 245 -9.08 -2.42 36.21
C GLU A 245 -8.03 -2.41 35.10
N LYS A 246 -7.86 -3.52 34.37
CA LYS A 246 -6.98 -3.60 33.19
C LYS A 246 -7.71 -3.17 31.93
N ALA A 247 -8.97 -3.58 31.77
CA ALA A 247 -9.80 -3.19 30.65
C ALA A 247 -9.92 -1.66 30.56
N ASP A 248 -10.13 -0.98 31.69
CA ASP A 248 -10.25 0.47 31.80
C ASP A 248 -8.96 1.22 31.39
N LYS A 249 -7.83 0.51 31.33
CA LYS A 249 -6.51 1.04 30.88
C LYS A 249 -6.15 0.72 29.43
N CYS A 250 -7.12 0.26 28.63
CA CYS A 250 -6.95 -0.03 27.23
C CYS A 250 -7.67 1.02 26.37
N ALA A 251 -7.09 1.38 25.22
CA ALA A 251 -7.72 2.25 24.23
C ALA A 251 -7.59 1.67 22.82
N PHE A 252 -8.55 2.00 21.97
CA PHE A 252 -8.47 1.72 20.54
C PHE A 252 -8.58 3.01 19.73
N VAL A 253 -7.54 3.30 18.97
CA VAL A 253 -7.43 4.47 18.09
C VAL A 253 -7.68 4.02 16.65
N LEU A 254 -8.66 4.60 15.99
CA LEU A 254 -8.97 4.35 14.60
C LEU A 254 -8.69 5.63 13.80
N HIS A 255 -7.59 5.63 13.03
CA HIS A 255 -7.31 6.70 12.06
C HIS A 255 -8.05 6.37 10.76
N THR A 256 -9.29 6.86 10.68
CA THR A 256 -10.22 6.59 9.58
C THR A 256 -11.41 7.55 9.61
N GLN A 257 -12.11 7.67 8.49
CA GLN A 257 -13.44 8.29 8.50
C GLN A 257 -14.44 7.32 9.15
N PRO A 258 -15.12 7.72 10.23
CA PRO A 258 -16.04 6.81 10.93
C PRO A 258 -17.25 6.39 10.10
N VAL A 259 -17.67 7.23 9.14
CA VAL A 259 -18.73 6.93 8.19
C VAL A 259 -18.20 7.09 6.77
N ASP A 260 -18.28 6.03 5.96
CA ASP A 260 -17.88 6.03 4.54
C ASP A 260 -18.98 5.31 3.74
N GLU A 261 -19.33 5.84 2.57
CA GLU A 261 -20.37 5.29 1.68
C GLU A 261 -20.09 3.85 1.24
N ASN A 262 -18.79 3.47 1.14
CA ASN A 262 -18.31 2.14 0.79
C ASN A 262 -17.97 1.28 1.99
N GLY A 263 -18.24 1.77 3.20
CA GLY A 263 -17.89 1.15 4.47
C GLY A 263 -19.08 0.92 5.37
N THR A 264 -18.84 1.19 6.65
CA THR A 264 -19.81 1.00 7.73
C THR A 264 -19.89 2.27 8.55
N ASP A 265 -21.04 2.53 9.19
CA ASP A 265 -21.16 3.53 10.26
C ASP A 265 -20.52 2.97 11.53
N LEU A 266 -19.27 3.37 11.77
CA LEU A 266 -18.49 2.88 12.93
C LEU A 266 -18.98 3.48 14.27
N TYR A 267 -19.68 4.63 14.25
CA TYR A 267 -20.34 5.12 15.46
C TYR A 267 -21.47 4.19 15.88
N ALA A 268 -22.33 3.79 14.94
CA ALA A 268 -23.38 2.84 15.21
C ALA A 268 -22.85 1.47 15.67
N VAL A 269 -21.74 0.99 15.06
CA VAL A 269 -21.07 -0.26 15.49
C VAL A 269 -20.53 -0.13 16.91
N ARG A 270 -19.86 0.99 17.24
CA ARG A 270 -19.36 1.26 18.59
C ARG A 270 -20.51 1.24 19.60
N ASP A 271 -21.57 1.99 19.33
CA ASP A 271 -22.71 2.15 20.27
C ASP A 271 -23.49 0.83 20.43
N LEU A 272 -23.46 -0.06 19.43
CA LEU A 272 -24.05 -1.39 19.54
C LEU A 272 -23.20 -2.37 20.39
N LEU A 273 -21.87 -2.29 20.27
CA LEU A 273 -20.97 -3.28 20.87
C LEU A 273 -20.52 -2.91 22.29
N PHE A 274 -20.35 -1.63 22.58
CA PHE A 274 -19.69 -1.16 23.79
C PHE A 274 -20.68 -0.49 24.75
N THR A 275 -20.44 -0.60 26.05
CA THR A 275 -21.14 0.22 27.04
C THR A 275 -20.74 1.69 26.92
N ASP A 276 -21.49 2.61 27.53
CA ASP A 276 -21.15 4.05 27.51
C ASP A 276 -19.74 4.31 28.08
N GLU A 277 -19.33 3.58 29.12
CA GLU A 277 -17.98 3.67 29.69
C GLU A 277 -16.90 3.18 28.67
N GLN A 278 -17.11 2.00 28.08
CA GLN A 278 -16.18 1.41 27.12
C GLN A 278 -16.11 2.22 25.81
N SER A 279 -17.21 2.84 25.39
CA SER A 279 -17.24 3.69 24.21
C SER A 279 -16.27 4.87 24.30
N GLN A 280 -15.97 5.33 25.52
CA GLN A 280 -14.98 6.39 25.77
C GLN A 280 -13.52 5.93 25.58
N GLN A 281 -13.29 4.66 25.36
CA GLN A 281 -11.98 4.08 25.06
C GLN A 281 -11.74 3.94 23.53
N ILE A 282 -12.76 4.25 22.71
CA ILE A 282 -12.72 4.21 21.25
C ILE A 282 -12.52 5.62 20.73
N TYR A 283 -11.39 5.87 20.10
CA TYR A 283 -11.01 7.18 19.58
C TYR A 283 -10.97 7.16 18.04
N PHE A 284 -11.74 8.04 17.44
CA PHE A 284 -11.67 8.27 16.00
C PHE A 284 -10.78 9.48 15.69
N SER A 285 -9.73 9.24 14.91
CA SER A 285 -8.86 10.27 14.32
C SER A 285 -9.29 10.44 12.88
N ASP A 286 -10.29 11.28 12.62
CA ASP A 286 -10.95 11.46 11.33
C ASP A 286 -10.40 12.62 10.50
N GLN A 287 -9.54 13.44 11.09
CA GLN A 287 -8.89 14.55 10.41
C GLN A 287 -7.74 14.04 9.54
N LYS A 288 -7.61 14.64 8.35
CA LYS A 288 -6.46 14.37 7.50
C LYS A 288 -5.18 14.78 8.22
N ALA A 289 -4.29 13.83 8.42
CA ALA A 289 -3.03 14.01 9.13
C ALA A 289 -1.84 14.06 8.16
N ASP A 290 -0.83 14.83 8.50
CA ASP A 290 0.46 14.79 7.83
C ASP A 290 1.29 13.56 8.29
N THR A 291 2.37 13.27 7.59
CA THR A 291 3.23 12.12 7.87
C THR A 291 3.81 12.15 9.28
N ASN A 292 4.16 13.33 9.81
CA ASN A 292 4.69 13.46 11.16
C ASN A 292 3.64 13.09 12.21
N THR A 293 2.40 13.54 12.02
CA THR A 293 1.27 13.20 12.89
C THR A 293 0.98 11.69 12.83
N ILE A 294 1.00 11.08 11.64
CA ILE A 294 0.84 9.61 11.50
C ILE A 294 1.96 8.87 12.21
N ASN A 295 3.21 9.33 12.09
CA ASN A 295 4.34 8.74 12.82
C ASN A 295 4.13 8.82 14.35
N LEU A 296 3.63 9.95 14.88
CA LEU A 296 3.28 10.08 16.30
C LEU A 296 2.15 9.14 16.71
N LEU A 297 1.10 8.99 15.88
CA LEU A 297 0.00 8.04 16.12
C LEU A 297 0.51 6.60 16.24
N TYR A 298 1.39 6.15 15.34
CA TYR A 298 2.02 4.85 15.47
C TYR A 298 2.86 4.75 16.74
N ASN A 299 3.68 5.75 17.04
CA ASN A 299 4.58 5.71 18.19
C ASN A 299 3.86 5.76 19.54
N MET A 300 2.68 6.38 19.64
CA MET A 300 1.86 6.34 20.86
C MET A 300 1.11 5.03 21.05
N SER A 301 1.02 4.18 20.02
CA SER A 301 0.33 2.90 20.03
C SER A 301 1.29 1.76 20.38
N ASP A 302 0.75 0.63 20.84
CA ASP A 302 1.53 -0.57 21.17
C ASP A 302 1.45 -1.61 20.05
N ILE A 303 0.25 -1.82 19.50
CA ILE A 303 -0.01 -2.81 18.45
C ILE A 303 -0.89 -2.18 17.36
N ILE A 304 -0.61 -2.57 16.12
CA ILE A 304 -1.42 -2.18 14.96
C ILE A 304 -2.20 -3.38 14.45
N ILE A 305 -3.50 -3.20 14.22
CA ILE A 305 -4.39 -4.25 13.71
C ILE A 305 -4.88 -3.93 12.31
N LEU A 306 -4.81 -4.89 11.39
CA LEU A 306 -5.36 -4.80 10.04
C LEU A 306 -5.95 -6.15 9.63
N LEU A 307 -7.27 -6.26 9.64
CA LEU A 307 -8.00 -7.50 9.35
C LEU A 307 -8.55 -7.55 7.92
N SER A 308 -7.98 -6.79 7.00
CA SER A 308 -8.45 -6.73 5.62
C SER A 308 -8.62 -8.13 5.02
N SER A 309 -9.73 -8.37 4.32
CA SER A 309 -9.98 -9.65 3.62
C SER A 309 -9.02 -9.85 2.45
N ASN A 310 -8.55 -8.76 1.85
CA ASN A 310 -7.55 -8.75 0.78
C ASN A 310 -6.76 -7.45 0.78
N GLU A 311 -5.47 -7.54 0.50
CA GLU A 311 -4.53 -6.43 0.42
C GLU A 311 -3.41 -6.72 -0.56
N GLY A 312 -3.16 -5.79 -1.49
CA GLY A 312 -1.97 -5.87 -2.33
C GLY A 312 -0.70 -5.83 -1.50
N TRP A 313 -0.64 -4.93 -0.51
CA TRP A 313 0.50 -4.85 0.42
C TRP A 313 0.07 -4.59 1.88
N GLY A 314 -0.69 -3.53 2.16
CA GLY A 314 -1.02 -3.11 3.52
C GLY A 314 0.04 -2.17 4.10
N LEU A 315 0.22 -0.98 3.50
CA LEU A 315 1.26 0.00 3.85
C LEU A 315 1.27 0.36 5.34
N SER A 316 0.10 0.46 5.98
CA SER A 316 0.01 0.78 7.41
C SER A 316 0.72 -0.21 8.31
N LEU A 317 0.87 -1.48 7.90
CA LEU A 317 1.65 -2.47 8.64
C LEU A 317 3.15 -2.19 8.51
N THR A 318 3.63 -1.85 7.30
CA THR A 318 5.04 -1.49 7.11
C THR A 318 5.40 -0.24 7.89
N GLU A 319 4.54 0.79 7.84
CA GLU A 319 4.70 2.04 8.60
C GLU A 319 4.80 1.76 10.11
N ALA A 320 3.91 0.91 10.62
CA ALA A 320 3.90 0.50 12.02
C ALA A 320 5.20 -0.24 12.42
N MET A 321 5.64 -1.20 11.60
CA MET A 321 6.87 -1.95 11.86
C MET A 321 8.10 -1.05 11.79
N MET A 322 8.14 -0.04 10.90
CA MET A 322 9.19 0.98 10.86
C MET A 322 9.23 1.81 12.15
N CYS A 323 8.07 2.00 12.80
CA CYS A 323 7.98 2.62 14.14
C CYS A 323 8.27 1.64 15.29
N GLY A 324 8.74 0.42 15.00
CA GLY A 324 9.05 -0.60 16.01
C GLY A 324 7.82 -1.23 16.67
N LYS A 325 6.65 -1.23 15.99
CA LYS A 325 5.41 -1.80 16.53
C LYS A 325 5.17 -3.20 16.03
N THR A 326 4.54 -4.01 16.88
CA THR A 326 4.03 -5.32 16.50
C THR A 326 2.71 -5.19 15.75
N ILE A 327 2.39 -6.19 14.94
CA ILE A 327 1.20 -6.19 14.09
C ILE A 327 0.30 -7.39 14.37
N ILE A 328 -1.01 -7.18 14.29
CA ILE A 328 -2.02 -8.23 14.19
C ILE A 328 -2.64 -8.08 12.81
N ALA A 329 -2.51 -9.09 11.96
CA ALA A 329 -3.02 -8.96 10.61
C ALA A 329 -3.57 -10.26 10.05
N ASN A 330 -4.56 -10.13 9.16
CA ASN A 330 -5.12 -11.25 8.45
C ASN A 330 -4.09 -11.86 7.47
N VAL A 331 -4.06 -13.18 7.38
CA VAL A 331 -3.13 -13.89 6.50
C VAL A 331 -3.67 -13.88 5.07
N THR A 332 -3.32 -12.85 4.33
CA THR A 332 -3.72 -12.68 2.91
C THR A 332 -2.80 -11.69 2.19
N GLY A 333 -2.70 -11.80 0.88
CA GLY A 333 -1.98 -10.87 0.02
C GLY A 333 -0.57 -10.53 0.48
N GLY A 334 -0.20 -9.27 0.32
CA GLY A 334 1.12 -8.76 0.74
C GLY A 334 1.32 -8.68 2.26
N MET A 335 0.24 -8.79 3.06
CA MET A 335 0.37 -8.88 4.52
C MET A 335 1.11 -10.15 4.95
N GLN A 336 0.97 -11.25 4.21
CA GLN A 336 1.72 -12.49 4.44
C GLN A 336 3.24 -12.28 4.29
N ASP A 337 3.65 -11.51 3.28
CA ASP A 337 5.06 -11.20 3.04
C ASP A 337 5.66 -10.45 4.23
N GLN A 338 4.92 -9.52 4.80
CA GLN A 338 5.32 -8.70 5.95
C GLN A 338 5.40 -9.51 7.25
N MET A 339 4.62 -10.56 7.37
CA MET A 339 4.70 -11.50 8.52
C MET A 339 5.89 -12.46 8.41
N ARG A 340 6.43 -12.65 7.20
CA ARG A 340 7.57 -13.52 6.93
C ARG A 340 7.37 -14.94 7.44
N PHE A 341 6.41 -15.66 6.82
CA PHE A 341 6.22 -17.07 7.13
C PHE A 341 7.43 -17.91 6.74
N GLU A 342 7.73 -18.90 7.56
CA GLU A 342 8.86 -19.79 7.41
C GLU A 342 8.40 -21.26 7.33
N ASP A 343 9.15 -22.06 6.59
CA ASP A 343 9.03 -23.51 6.59
C ASP A 343 9.67 -24.13 7.85
N GLU A 344 9.68 -25.47 7.93
CA GLU A 344 10.26 -26.20 9.05
C GLU A 344 11.77 -25.97 9.20
N GLU A 345 12.45 -25.63 8.11
CA GLU A 345 13.89 -25.35 8.05
C GLU A 345 14.22 -23.88 8.39
N GLY A 346 13.21 -23.05 8.61
CA GLY A 346 13.36 -21.62 8.90
C GLY A 346 13.60 -20.76 7.66
N LYS A 347 13.33 -21.28 6.47
CA LYS A 347 13.45 -20.56 5.22
C LYS A 347 12.16 -19.80 4.92
N TRP A 348 12.31 -18.55 4.50
CA TRP A 348 11.16 -17.75 4.06
C TRP A 348 10.45 -18.42 2.87
N ILE A 349 9.17 -18.72 3.05
CA ILE A 349 8.38 -19.44 2.04
C ILE A 349 8.17 -18.61 0.77
N ASN A 350 8.14 -19.33 -0.36
CA ASN A 350 7.63 -18.78 -1.61
C ASN A 350 6.22 -19.32 -1.84
N PHE A 351 5.32 -18.45 -2.27
CA PHE A 351 3.98 -18.84 -2.70
C PHE A 351 4.06 -19.41 -4.13
N ASP A 352 3.26 -20.41 -4.39
CA ASP A 352 3.11 -21.06 -5.69
C ASP A 352 1.62 -21.24 -6.04
N ALA A 353 1.32 -21.85 -7.18
CA ALA A 353 -0.03 -22.02 -7.67
C ALA A 353 -0.95 -22.86 -6.77
N GLU A 354 -0.38 -23.64 -5.85
CA GLU A 354 -1.12 -24.49 -4.91
C GLU A 354 -1.60 -23.69 -3.69
N PHE A 355 -0.95 -22.57 -3.39
CA PHE A 355 -1.35 -21.71 -2.30
C PHE A 355 -2.38 -20.67 -2.75
N CYS A 356 -3.52 -20.68 -2.09
CA CYS A 356 -4.46 -19.57 -2.18
C CYS A 356 -4.05 -18.42 -1.22
N SER A 357 -4.91 -17.45 -1.10
CA SER A 357 -4.65 -16.20 -0.37
C SER A 357 -4.04 -16.36 1.04
N ASN A 358 -4.27 -17.45 1.74
CA ASN A 358 -3.85 -17.64 3.13
C ASN A 358 -3.07 -18.95 3.35
N HIS A 359 -2.46 -19.52 2.30
CA HIS A 359 -1.78 -20.82 2.30
C HIS A 359 -2.49 -21.92 3.10
N PHE A 360 -3.81 -21.84 3.24
CA PHE A 360 -4.68 -22.75 4.03
C PHE A 360 -4.21 -22.96 5.49
N GLY A 361 -3.45 -22.03 6.05
CA GLY A 361 -2.87 -22.17 7.37
C GLY A 361 -1.80 -23.26 7.48
N THR A 362 -1.16 -23.65 6.38
CA THR A 362 -0.09 -24.65 6.35
C THR A 362 1.09 -24.21 7.20
N TYR A 363 1.53 -22.96 7.02
CA TYR A 363 2.65 -22.41 7.77
C TYR A 363 2.16 -21.67 9.00
N LYS A 364 2.79 -21.93 10.14
CA LYS A 364 2.44 -21.33 11.44
C LYS A 364 3.54 -20.44 11.99
N LYS A 365 4.79 -20.71 11.63
CA LYS A 365 5.94 -19.95 12.09
C LYS A 365 6.07 -18.67 11.27
N CYS A 366 6.12 -17.53 11.93
CA CYS A 366 6.31 -16.22 11.33
C CYS A 366 7.21 -15.36 12.19
N GLY A 367 7.50 -14.12 11.75
CA GLY A 367 8.30 -13.19 12.53
C GLY A 367 7.67 -12.87 13.89
N GLU A 368 8.50 -12.70 14.91
CA GLU A 368 8.06 -12.41 16.30
C GLU A 368 7.27 -11.10 16.43
N TRP A 369 7.42 -10.21 15.46
CA TRP A 369 6.69 -8.94 15.40
C TRP A 369 5.24 -9.07 14.90
N ALA A 370 4.82 -10.26 14.47
CA ALA A 370 3.54 -10.48 13.82
C ALA A 370 2.69 -11.52 14.56
N THR A 371 1.42 -11.21 14.72
CA THR A 371 0.39 -12.16 15.14
C THR A 371 -0.54 -12.43 13.96
N PRO A 372 -0.43 -13.61 13.32
CA PRO A 372 -1.23 -13.95 12.16
C PRO A 372 -2.66 -14.31 12.57
N VAL A 373 -3.64 -13.76 11.86
CA VAL A 373 -5.04 -14.15 11.95
C VAL A 373 -5.39 -14.96 10.71
N PHE A 374 -5.67 -16.24 10.90
CA PHE A 374 -6.11 -17.12 9.81
C PHE A 374 -7.64 -17.02 9.69
N PRO A 375 -8.18 -16.62 8.54
CA PRO A 375 -9.61 -16.59 8.34
C PRO A 375 -10.19 -17.99 8.47
N SER A 376 -11.36 -18.11 9.14
CA SER A 376 -12.06 -19.38 9.33
C SER A 376 -12.65 -19.92 8.01
N ASN A 377 -12.86 -19.06 7.04
CA ASN A 377 -13.37 -19.38 5.71
C ASN A 377 -12.36 -18.96 4.64
N VAL A 378 -12.24 -19.77 3.60
CA VAL A 378 -11.58 -19.32 2.37
C VAL A 378 -12.53 -18.34 1.71
N SER A 379 -12.29 -17.05 1.90
CA SER A 379 -13.02 -16.01 1.18
C SER A 379 -12.41 -15.91 -0.22
N LEU A 380 -13.07 -16.53 -1.18
CA LEU A 380 -12.78 -16.34 -2.60
C LEU A 380 -13.50 -15.04 -3.02
N GLN A 381 -12.94 -13.92 -2.68
CA GLN A 381 -13.43 -12.65 -3.18
C GLN A 381 -12.68 -12.33 -4.48
N GLY A 382 -13.20 -12.86 -5.57
CA GLY A 382 -12.87 -12.33 -6.88
C GLY A 382 -13.49 -10.94 -7.00
N SER A 383 -12.76 -9.96 -7.50
CA SER A 383 -13.39 -8.70 -7.88
C SER A 383 -14.43 -9.02 -8.95
N VAL A 384 -15.68 -8.87 -8.55
CA VAL A 384 -16.79 -8.89 -9.49
C VAL A 384 -16.64 -7.68 -10.38
N GLN A 385 -16.67 -7.90 -11.69
CA GLN A 385 -16.70 -6.83 -12.69
C GLN A 385 -17.92 -5.94 -12.53
#